data_8a46fbc475111fc6368903ad7a821451
#
_entry.id   8a46fbc475111fc6368903ad7a821451
#
_cell.length_a   1.000
_cell.length_b   1.000
_cell.length_c   1.000
_cell.angle_alpha   90.00
_cell.angle_beta   90.00
_cell.angle_gamma   90.00
#
_symmetry.space_group_name_H-M   'P 1'
#
loop_
_entity.id
_entity.type
_entity.pdbx_description
1 polymer ?
#
loop_
_entity_poly.entity_id
_entity_poly.type
_entity_poly.pdbx_seq_one_letter_code
_entity_poly.pdbx_strand_id
1 'polypeptide(L)'
;MKMNYEELKTANATPAAASMVETFRAMGYSLETAMTDILDNSISAGANNIWISRIWKGGQSIITIKDDGIGMNHQELIEAMRPGSQNPLEERSKSDLGRFGLGLKTASFSQCRRLTVYSKKADYKPVYWTWDLDYVAKTNQWELLQWIPDEYINALDDVSHGTLVIWSGLDRIINPETSEIDINSKVKFSSLLDNVKRHISMTFHRFIEEKVVRIFWCEHEIEPWNPFCENEPKTQIRPTENIIGGISVKGYVLPHKVRSLAKQPMLKQKVLMDGQLSKDSMYIEEKDYF
;
A
#
# COMPACT_ATOMS: atom_id res chain seq x y z
N MET A 1 -11.43 41.61 -14.91
CA MET A 1 -11.72 41.35 -16.33
C MET A 1 -12.50 40.02 -16.42
N LYS A 2 -13.76 40.02 -16.85
CA LYS A 2 -14.54 38.80 -17.07
C LYS A 2 -14.27 38.30 -18.48
N MET A 3 -13.82 37.03 -18.61
CA MET A 3 -13.67 36.39 -19.92
C MET A 3 -15.02 35.95 -20.43
N ASN A 4 -15.29 36.21 -21.72
CA ASN A 4 -16.47 35.65 -22.43
C ASN A 4 -16.07 34.34 -23.10
N TYR A 5 -16.37 33.20 -22.45
CA TYR A 5 -15.96 31.87 -22.90
C TYR A 5 -16.58 31.47 -24.27
N GLU A 6 -17.72 32.03 -24.64
CA GLU A 6 -18.43 31.69 -25.90
C GLU A 6 -17.69 32.18 -27.15
N GLU A 7 -16.86 33.22 -27.02
CA GLU A 7 -16.10 33.81 -28.11
C GLU A 7 -14.66 33.29 -28.24
N LEU A 8 -14.23 32.40 -27.32
CA LEU A 8 -12.86 31.92 -27.29
C LEU A 8 -12.70 30.65 -28.13
N LYS A 9 -11.62 30.63 -28.92
CA LYS A 9 -11.20 29.38 -29.60
C LYS A 9 -10.56 28.46 -28.56
N THR A 10 -10.93 27.19 -28.59
CA THR A 10 -10.36 26.14 -27.73
C THR A 10 -9.50 25.19 -28.54
N ALA A 11 -8.52 24.57 -27.89
CA ALA A 11 -7.71 23.49 -28.42
C ALA A 11 -7.69 22.32 -27.43
N ASN A 12 -7.68 21.09 -27.94
CA ASN A 12 -7.56 19.91 -27.09
C ASN A 12 -6.11 19.77 -26.61
N ALA A 13 -5.90 19.78 -25.30
CA ALA A 13 -4.62 19.61 -24.62
C ALA A 13 -4.61 18.37 -23.71
N THR A 14 -5.32 17.30 -24.11
CA THR A 14 -5.34 16.04 -23.35
C THR A 14 -3.91 15.51 -23.20
N PRO A 15 -3.43 15.21 -21.97
CA PRO A 15 -2.10 14.69 -21.75
C PRO A 15 -1.88 13.36 -22.47
N ALA A 16 -0.70 13.17 -23.06
CA ALA A 16 -0.29 11.89 -23.63
C ALA A 16 -0.19 10.83 -22.52
N ALA A 17 -0.86 9.69 -22.74
CA ALA A 17 -0.97 8.64 -21.73
C ALA A 17 0.39 8.09 -21.31
N ALA A 18 1.25 7.79 -22.28
CA ALA A 18 2.59 7.27 -22.04
C ALA A 18 3.45 8.20 -21.16
N SER A 19 3.50 9.50 -21.49
CA SER A 19 4.29 10.48 -20.72
C SER A 19 3.73 10.70 -19.32
N MET A 20 2.41 10.72 -19.19
CA MET A 20 1.76 10.95 -17.89
C MET A 20 1.95 9.77 -16.94
N VAL A 21 1.89 8.54 -17.45
CA VAL A 21 2.18 7.33 -16.67
C VAL A 21 3.61 7.37 -16.13
N GLU A 22 4.61 7.70 -16.95
CA GLU A 22 6.00 7.82 -16.47
C GLU A 22 6.16 8.97 -15.45
N THR A 23 5.39 10.03 -15.55
CA THR A 23 5.34 11.10 -14.53
C THR A 23 4.80 10.56 -13.20
N PHE A 24 3.72 9.77 -13.21
CA PHE A 24 3.21 9.10 -12.01
C PHE A 24 4.25 8.17 -11.38
N ARG A 25 4.98 7.42 -12.21
CA ARG A 25 6.06 6.53 -11.75
C ARG A 25 7.23 7.29 -11.09
N ALA A 26 7.46 8.54 -11.48
CA ALA A 26 8.52 9.39 -10.95
C ALA A 26 8.16 10.10 -9.63
N MET A 27 6.96 9.94 -9.09
CA MET A 27 6.51 10.61 -7.85
C MET A 27 7.21 10.14 -6.57
N GLY A 28 8.13 9.17 -6.67
CA GLY A 28 9.06 8.85 -5.58
C GLY A 28 8.46 8.09 -4.39
N TYR A 29 7.41 7.30 -4.60
CA TYR A 29 6.90 6.40 -3.57
C TYR A 29 7.93 5.34 -3.17
N SER A 30 8.17 5.18 -1.86
CA SER A 30 8.82 3.99 -1.34
C SER A 30 7.86 2.79 -1.42
N LEU A 31 8.39 1.57 -1.35
CA LEU A 31 7.56 0.37 -1.34
C LEU A 31 6.64 0.33 -0.11
N GLU A 32 7.15 0.77 1.04
CA GLU A 32 6.40 0.87 2.29
C GLU A 32 5.20 1.80 2.16
N THR A 33 5.43 3.03 1.67
CA THR A 33 4.38 4.03 1.49
C THR A 33 3.36 3.57 0.44
N ALA A 34 3.84 2.98 -0.66
CA ALA A 34 2.95 2.47 -1.71
C ALA A 34 2.01 1.37 -1.19
N MET A 35 2.53 0.44 -0.39
CA MET A 35 1.70 -0.62 0.20
C MET A 35 0.73 -0.07 1.26
N THR A 36 1.14 0.88 2.08
CA THR A 36 0.22 1.50 3.07
C THR A 36 -0.93 2.23 2.39
N ASP A 37 -0.72 2.92 1.26
CA ASP A 37 -1.81 3.55 0.50
C ASP A 37 -2.85 2.52 0.00
N ILE A 38 -2.41 1.31 -0.37
CA ILE A 38 -3.36 0.24 -0.74
C ILE A 38 -4.13 -0.27 0.48
N LEU A 39 -3.45 -0.44 1.63
CA LEU A 39 -4.10 -0.87 2.86
C LEU A 39 -5.11 0.18 3.36
N ASP A 40 -4.79 1.48 3.25
CA ASP A 40 -5.72 2.56 3.58
C ASP A 40 -7.01 2.47 2.76
N ASN A 41 -6.91 2.12 1.46
CA ASN A 41 -8.09 1.90 0.62
C ASN A 41 -8.91 0.70 1.13
N SER A 42 -8.28 -0.40 1.54
CA SER A 42 -8.96 -1.57 2.09
C SER A 42 -9.68 -1.24 3.42
N ILE A 43 -9.03 -0.48 4.31
CA ILE A 43 -9.64 -0.02 5.56
C ILE A 43 -10.82 0.92 5.27
N SER A 44 -10.66 1.86 4.34
CA SER A 44 -11.73 2.77 3.91
C SER A 44 -12.92 2.04 3.28
N ALA A 45 -12.67 0.88 2.64
CA ALA A 45 -13.72 -0.01 2.14
C ALA A 45 -14.36 -0.88 3.23
N GLY A 46 -14.03 -0.66 4.51
CA GLY A 46 -14.60 -1.38 5.64
C GLY A 46 -14.12 -2.83 5.75
N ALA A 47 -12.92 -3.14 5.29
CA ALA A 47 -12.34 -4.46 5.44
C ALA A 47 -12.11 -4.81 6.92
N ASN A 48 -12.49 -6.03 7.32
CA ASN A 48 -12.14 -6.59 8.61
C ASN A 48 -10.82 -7.38 8.54
N ASN A 49 -10.51 -7.92 7.36
CA ASN A 49 -9.30 -8.71 7.14
C ASN A 49 -8.61 -8.26 5.85
N ILE A 50 -7.28 -8.13 5.93
CA ILE A 50 -6.40 -7.83 4.79
C ILE A 50 -5.30 -8.89 4.74
N TRP A 51 -5.11 -9.53 3.58
CA TRP A 51 -4.08 -10.55 3.37
C TRP A 51 -3.06 -10.05 2.36
N ILE A 52 -1.81 -9.98 2.78
CA ILE A 52 -0.67 -9.60 1.93
C ILE A 52 0.10 -10.87 1.61
N SER A 53 0.27 -11.18 0.34
CA SER A 53 1.03 -12.33 -0.11
C SER A 53 2.09 -11.95 -1.14
N ARG A 54 3.09 -12.78 -1.28
CA ARG A 54 4.19 -12.61 -2.22
C ARG A 54 4.58 -13.95 -2.83
N ILE A 55 4.90 -13.95 -4.11
CA ILE A 55 5.42 -15.09 -4.81
C ILE A 55 6.75 -14.71 -5.43
N TRP A 56 7.82 -15.41 -5.05
CA TRP A 56 9.12 -15.24 -5.69
C TRP A 56 9.18 -16.07 -6.96
N LYS A 57 9.37 -15.39 -8.10
CA LYS A 57 9.61 -15.98 -9.43
C LYS A 57 10.67 -15.16 -10.18
N GLY A 58 11.77 -14.73 -9.51
CA GLY A 58 12.76 -13.83 -10.09
C GLY A 58 12.11 -12.54 -10.60
N GLY A 59 12.42 -12.12 -11.82
CA GLY A 59 11.82 -10.93 -12.46
C GLY A 59 10.30 -11.02 -12.67
N GLN A 60 9.70 -12.21 -12.54
CA GLN A 60 8.26 -12.45 -12.64
C GLN A 60 7.58 -12.56 -11.27
N SER A 61 8.24 -12.10 -10.21
CA SER A 61 7.68 -12.07 -8.85
C SER A 61 6.42 -11.22 -8.77
N ILE A 62 5.53 -11.60 -7.85
CA ILE A 62 4.20 -10.99 -7.69
C ILE A 62 4.00 -10.62 -6.22
N ILE A 63 3.36 -9.49 -5.99
CA ILE A 63 2.84 -9.07 -4.68
C ILE A 63 1.33 -8.95 -4.81
N THR A 64 0.60 -9.45 -3.82
CA THR A 64 -0.85 -9.35 -3.78
C THR A 64 -1.32 -8.78 -2.44
N ILE A 65 -2.38 -7.98 -2.50
CA ILE A 65 -3.09 -7.45 -1.34
C ILE A 65 -4.56 -7.74 -1.56
N LYS A 66 -5.14 -8.60 -0.72
CA LYS A 66 -6.54 -9.01 -0.74
C LYS A 66 -7.24 -8.45 0.49
N ASP A 67 -8.47 -8.01 0.35
CA ASP A 67 -9.32 -7.61 1.46
C ASP A 67 -10.73 -8.21 1.36
N ASP A 68 -11.47 -8.16 2.45
CA ASP A 68 -12.88 -8.52 2.55
C ASP A 68 -13.80 -7.28 2.68
N GLY A 69 -13.36 -6.13 2.17
CA GLY A 69 -14.15 -4.89 2.13
C GLY A 69 -15.38 -5.00 1.20
N ILE A 70 -16.14 -3.91 1.09
CA ILE A 70 -17.40 -3.90 0.32
C ILE A 70 -17.28 -4.30 -1.15
N GLY A 71 -16.07 -4.27 -1.71
CA GLY A 71 -15.82 -4.54 -3.13
C GLY A 71 -16.43 -3.49 -4.06
N MET A 72 -16.25 -3.70 -5.36
CA MET A 72 -16.69 -2.80 -6.43
C MET A 72 -17.43 -3.57 -7.52
N ASN A 73 -18.47 -2.96 -8.09
CA ASN A 73 -19.09 -3.43 -9.33
C ASN A 73 -18.27 -2.95 -10.54
N HIS A 74 -18.70 -3.31 -11.74
CA HIS A 74 -18.00 -3.00 -12.99
C HIS A 74 -17.73 -1.49 -13.17
N GLN A 75 -18.74 -0.66 -12.97
CA GLN A 75 -18.62 0.79 -13.16
C GLN A 75 -17.75 1.45 -12.09
N GLU A 76 -17.94 1.04 -10.83
CA GLU A 76 -17.15 1.51 -9.71
C GLU A 76 -15.67 1.16 -9.86
N LEU A 77 -15.36 -0.05 -10.37
CA LEU A 77 -13.97 -0.45 -10.58
C LEU A 77 -13.31 0.36 -11.70
N ILE A 78 -13.99 0.57 -12.83
CA ILE A 78 -13.46 1.43 -13.91
C ILE A 78 -13.18 2.83 -13.38
N GLU A 79 -14.09 3.40 -12.60
CA GLU A 79 -13.93 4.73 -12.01
C GLU A 79 -12.77 4.76 -10.99
N ALA A 80 -12.66 3.75 -10.13
CA ALA A 80 -11.54 3.61 -9.19
C ALA A 80 -10.19 3.46 -9.90
N MET A 81 -10.17 2.82 -11.07
CA MET A 81 -8.97 2.65 -11.90
C MET A 81 -8.65 3.89 -12.76
N ARG A 82 -9.59 4.79 -13.00
CA ARG A 82 -9.38 6.01 -13.80
C ARG A 82 -8.46 6.99 -13.07
N PRO A 83 -7.36 7.48 -13.69
CA PRO A 83 -6.55 8.53 -13.10
C PRO A 83 -7.34 9.85 -12.96
N GLY A 84 -7.30 10.47 -11.76
CA GLY A 84 -7.98 11.75 -11.52
C GLY A 84 -9.50 11.66 -11.49
N SER A 85 -10.06 10.52 -11.13
CA SER A 85 -11.52 10.29 -11.07
C SER A 85 -12.22 11.08 -9.96
N GLN A 86 -11.50 11.54 -8.96
CA GLN A 86 -12.08 12.27 -7.83
C GLN A 86 -11.57 13.72 -7.80
N ASN A 87 -12.50 14.66 -7.59
CA ASN A 87 -12.16 16.07 -7.41
C ASN A 87 -11.73 16.29 -5.94
N PRO A 88 -10.49 16.78 -5.68
CA PRO A 88 -10.02 17.05 -4.31
C PRO A 88 -10.83 18.10 -3.54
N LEU A 89 -11.64 18.90 -4.24
CA LEU A 89 -12.46 19.98 -3.67
C LEU A 89 -13.86 19.53 -3.24
N GLU A 90 -14.27 18.30 -3.55
CA GLU A 90 -15.58 17.78 -3.13
C GLU A 90 -15.58 17.40 -1.66
N GLU A 91 -16.73 17.66 -0.98
CA GLU A 91 -16.92 17.28 0.42
C GLU A 91 -16.94 15.75 0.55
N ARG A 92 -16.18 15.22 1.50
CA ARG A 92 -16.00 13.80 1.75
C ARG A 92 -16.41 13.39 3.14
N SER A 93 -16.67 12.09 3.31
CA SER A 93 -16.87 11.53 4.64
C SER A 93 -15.56 11.61 5.44
N LYS A 94 -15.66 11.81 6.75
CA LYS A 94 -14.49 11.85 7.66
C LYS A 94 -13.74 10.52 7.76
N SER A 95 -14.32 9.44 7.25
CA SER A 95 -13.74 8.10 7.20
C SER A 95 -12.94 7.81 5.93
N ASP A 96 -12.97 8.70 4.93
CA ASP A 96 -12.21 8.53 3.68
C ASP A 96 -10.75 8.98 3.88
N LEU A 97 -9.83 8.02 3.94
CA LEU A 97 -8.39 8.26 4.10
C LEU A 97 -7.72 8.72 2.80
N GLY A 98 -8.32 8.44 1.64
CA GLY A 98 -7.78 8.75 0.31
C GLY A 98 -8.11 10.15 -0.20
N ARG A 99 -7.15 11.11 -0.17
CA ARG A 99 -7.40 12.53 -0.51
C ARG A 99 -7.56 12.86 -2.00
N PHE A 100 -6.94 12.13 -2.92
CA PHE A 100 -6.76 12.60 -4.30
C PHE A 100 -7.28 11.66 -5.39
N GLY A 101 -7.83 10.50 -5.05
CA GLY A 101 -8.24 9.48 -6.02
C GLY A 101 -7.09 8.97 -6.91
N LEU A 102 -5.85 9.31 -6.56
CA LEU A 102 -4.64 8.93 -7.27
C LEU A 102 -3.85 7.82 -6.55
N GLY A 103 -4.03 7.63 -5.23
CA GLY A 103 -3.21 6.77 -4.38
C GLY A 103 -3.02 5.36 -4.96
N LEU A 104 -4.11 4.67 -5.30
CA LEU A 104 -4.05 3.34 -5.90
C LEU A 104 -3.13 3.30 -7.15
N LYS A 105 -3.27 4.26 -8.07
CA LYS A 105 -2.55 4.29 -9.34
C LYS A 105 -1.10 4.72 -9.15
N THR A 106 -0.86 5.86 -8.48
CA THR A 106 0.50 6.39 -8.30
C THR A 106 1.35 5.48 -7.43
N ALA A 107 0.80 4.96 -6.33
CA ALA A 107 1.45 3.96 -5.50
C ALA A 107 1.84 2.72 -6.31
N SER A 108 0.87 2.12 -7.02
CA SER A 108 1.12 0.90 -7.80
C SER A 108 2.09 1.12 -8.96
N PHE A 109 1.90 2.18 -9.76
CA PHE A 109 2.76 2.46 -10.91
C PHE A 109 4.20 2.77 -10.51
N SER A 110 4.43 3.30 -9.31
CA SER A 110 5.77 3.51 -8.78
C SER A 110 6.51 2.21 -8.46
N GLN A 111 5.81 1.07 -8.35
CA GLN A 111 6.39 -0.22 -7.96
C GLN A 111 6.36 -1.26 -9.07
N CYS A 112 5.35 -1.25 -9.94
CA CYS A 112 5.12 -2.30 -10.92
C CYS A 112 4.76 -1.75 -12.30
N ARG A 113 4.88 -2.59 -13.32
CA ARG A 113 4.43 -2.29 -14.68
C ARG A 113 3.01 -2.77 -14.96
N ARG A 114 2.50 -3.72 -14.16
CA ARG A 114 1.11 -4.19 -14.26
C ARG A 114 0.42 -4.12 -12.92
N LEU A 115 -0.67 -3.36 -12.89
CA LEU A 115 -1.62 -3.27 -11.79
C LEU A 115 -2.90 -3.95 -12.21
N THR A 116 -3.21 -5.10 -11.64
CA THR A 116 -4.52 -5.75 -11.80
C THR A 116 -5.34 -5.55 -10.54
N VAL A 117 -6.59 -5.15 -10.70
CA VAL A 117 -7.56 -5.09 -9.60
C VAL A 117 -8.73 -6.01 -9.95
N TYR A 118 -8.97 -6.98 -9.09
CA TYR A 118 -10.09 -7.90 -9.15
C TYR A 118 -11.00 -7.63 -7.96
N SER A 119 -12.29 -7.39 -8.21
CA SER A 119 -13.20 -7.01 -7.16
C SER A 119 -14.52 -7.76 -7.27
N LYS A 120 -15.09 -8.09 -6.12
CA LYS A 120 -16.36 -8.78 -5.93
C LYS A 120 -17.21 -7.96 -4.97
N LYS A 121 -18.32 -7.44 -5.45
CA LYS A 121 -19.32 -6.74 -4.66
C LYS A 121 -20.51 -7.65 -4.44
N ALA A 122 -21.14 -7.58 -3.26
CA ALA A 122 -22.34 -8.35 -2.96
C ALA A 122 -23.40 -8.14 -4.05
N ASP A 123 -24.05 -9.21 -4.48
CA ASP A 123 -25.12 -9.24 -5.51
C ASP A 123 -24.64 -8.89 -6.94
N TYR A 124 -23.34 -8.73 -7.18
CA TYR A 124 -22.76 -8.49 -8.50
C TYR A 124 -21.82 -9.62 -8.92
N LYS A 125 -21.65 -9.79 -10.23
CA LYS A 125 -20.62 -10.68 -10.76
C LYS A 125 -19.24 -10.09 -10.47
N PRO A 126 -18.25 -10.91 -10.11
CA PRO A 126 -16.88 -10.46 -9.96
C PRO A 126 -16.35 -9.81 -11.25
N VAL A 127 -15.52 -8.78 -11.10
CA VAL A 127 -14.98 -7.99 -12.21
C VAL A 127 -13.49 -7.72 -12.00
N TYR A 128 -12.74 -7.63 -13.09
CA TYR A 128 -11.32 -7.31 -13.04
C TYR A 128 -10.89 -6.43 -14.21
N TRP A 129 -9.90 -5.58 -13.95
CA TRP A 129 -9.26 -4.72 -14.93
C TRP A 129 -7.78 -4.58 -14.63
N THR A 130 -6.97 -4.44 -15.67
CA THR A 130 -5.53 -4.32 -15.58
C THR A 130 -5.04 -3.06 -16.30
N TRP A 131 -4.23 -2.27 -15.61
CA TRP A 131 -3.28 -1.36 -16.22
C TRP A 131 -2.04 -2.14 -16.61
N ASP A 132 -1.71 -2.20 -17.90
CA ASP A 132 -0.42 -2.64 -18.41
C ASP A 132 0.31 -1.43 -18.97
N LEU A 133 1.38 -0.99 -18.29
CA LEU A 133 2.10 0.23 -18.65
C LEU A 133 2.89 0.09 -19.94
N ASP A 134 3.25 -1.14 -20.34
CA ASP A 134 3.90 -1.41 -21.63
C ASP A 134 2.89 -1.25 -22.79
N TYR A 135 1.66 -1.71 -22.57
CA TYR A 135 0.57 -1.47 -23.51
C TYR A 135 0.28 0.03 -23.66
N VAL A 136 0.16 0.76 -22.55
CA VAL A 136 -0.05 2.22 -22.57
C VAL A 136 1.10 2.94 -23.26
N ALA A 137 2.34 2.55 -23.01
CA ALA A 137 3.52 3.13 -23.68
C ALA A 137 3.50 2.90 -25.20
N LYS A 138 3.05 1.72 -25.63
CA LYS A 138 2.97 1.34 -27.05
C LYS A 138 1.83 2.02 -27.79
N THR A 139 0.64 2.12 -27.17
CA THR A 139 -0.58 2.64 -27.83
C THR A 139 -0.80 4.12 -27.60
N ASN A 140 -0.20 4.67 -26.53
CA ASN A 140 -0.45 6.02 -26.02
C ASN A 140 -1.94 6.29 -25.71
N GLN A 141 -2.68 5.23 -25.31
CA GLN A 141 -4.10 5.31 -24.97
C GLN A 141 -4.33 5.06 -23.48
N TRP A 142 -5.33 5.76 -22.91
CA TRP A 142 -5.81 5.54 -21.55
C TRP A 142 -6.81 4.38 -21.55
N GLU A 143 -6.31 3.15 -21.66
CA GLU A 143 -7.14 1.95 -21.78
C GLU A 143 -6.76 0.90 -20.74
N LEU A 144 -7.78 0.31 -20.12
CA LEU A 144 -7.69 -0.83 -19.24
C LEU A 144 -7.84 -2.12 -20.06
N LEU A 145 -7.07 -3.13 -19.74
CA LEU A 145 -7.18 -4.46 -20.31
C LEU A 145 -8.04 -5.36 -19.41
N GLN A 146 -8.98 -6.07 -19.99
CA GLN A 146 -9.74 -7.09 -19.28
C GLN A 146 -8.91 -8.38 -19.21
N TRP A 147 -7.91 -8.37 -18.33
CA TRP A 147 -6.98 -9.46 -18.13
C TRP A 147 -6.67 -9.65 -16.64
N ILE A 148 -6.48 -10.90 -16.23
CA ILE A 148 -6.01 -11.31 -14.90
C ILE A 148 -5.15 -12.58 -15.08
N PRO A 149 -4.08 -12.80 -14.29
CA PRO A 149 -3.37 -14.08 -14.32
C PRO A 149 -4.32 -15.23 -13.92
N ASP A 150 -4.26 -16.35 -14.64
CA ASP A 150 -5.19 -17.48 -14.48
C ASP A 150 -5.25 -18.01 -13.05
N GLU A 151 -4.13 -17.97 -12.32
CA GLU A 151 -3.99 -18.40 -10.94
C GLU A 151 -4.85 -17.58 -9.93
N TYR A 152 -5.32 -16.38 -10.35
CA TYR A 152 -6.11 -15.49 -9.48
C TYR A 152 -7.58 -15.37 -9.87
N ILE A 153 -8.03 -16.07 -10.91
CA ILE A 153 -9.41 -15.93 -11.42
C ILE A 153 -10.49 -16.30 -10.38
N ASN A 154 -10.13 -17.15 -9.41
CA ASN A 154 -10.99 -17.60 -8.32
C ASN A 154 -10.51 -17.13 -6.94
N ALA A 155 -9.62 -16.13 -6.89
CA ALA A 155 -8.98 -15.68 -5.64
C ALA A 155 -9.93 -15.02 -4.62
N LEU A 156 -11.15 -14.66 -5.04
CA LEU A 156 -12.20 -14.09 -4.18
C LEU A 156 -13.37 -15.04 -3.92
N ASP A 157 -13.22 -16.37 -4.21
CA ASP A 157 -14.31 -17.31 -4.01
C ASP A 157 -14.58 -17.62 -2.52
N ASP A 158 -13.54 -17.46 -1.70
CA ASP A 158 -13.57 -17.66 -0.23
C ASP A 158 -14.14 -16.49 0.56
N VAL A 159 -14.42 -15.35 -0.11
CA VAL A 159 -15.05 -14.17 0.50
C VAL A 159 -16.38 -13.85 -0.18
N SER A 160 -17.33 -13.27 0.57
CA SER A 160 -18.62 -12.82 0.02
C SER A 160 -18.49 -11.59 -0.85
N HIS A 161 -17.59 -10.70 -0.48
CA HIS A 161 -17.21 -9.47 -1.18
C HIS A 161 -15.75 -9.14 -0.84
N GLY A 162 -15.12 -8.26 -1.60
CA GLY A 162 -13.76 -7.84 -1.34
C GLY A 162 -13.02 -7.40 -2.61
N THR A 163 -11.76 -7.07 -2.44
CA THR A 163 -10.89 -6.65 -3.54
C THR A 163 -9.53 -7.34 -3.44
N LEU A 164 -8.98 -7.69 -4.59
CA LEU A 164 -7.62 -8.20 -4.74
C LEU A 164 -6.85 -7.28 -5.67
N VAL A 165 -5.79 -6.68 -5.15
CA VAL A 165 -4.80 -5.91 -5.91
C VAL A 165 -3.60 -6.82 -6.19
N ILE A 166 -3.18 -6.88 -7.46
CA ILE A 166 -2.05 -7.69 -7.91
C ILE A 166 -1.03 -6.77 -8.56
N TRP A 167 0.19 -6.76 -8.05
CA TRP A 167 1.35 -6.11 -8.66
C TRP A 167 2.25 -7.14 -9.33
N SER A 168 2.44 -7.02 -10.63
CA SER A 168 3.37 -7.85 -11.41
C SER A 168 4.24 -6.99 -12.33
N GLY A 169 5.39 -7.54 -12.76
CA GLY A 169 6.40 -6.73 -13.43
C GLY A 169 6.98 -5.69 -12.46
N LEU A 170 7.55 -6.15 -11.35
CA LEU A 170 8.06 -5.34 -10.23
C LEU A 170 9.42 -4.69 -10.56
N ASP A 171 9.51 -3.99 -11.68
CA ASP A 171 10.75 -3.47 -12.27
C ASP A 171 11.51 -2.44 -11.42
N ARG A 172 10.83 -1.83 -10.44
CA ARG A 172 11.45 -0.92 -9.46
C ARG A 172 12.00 -1.65 -8.23
N ILE A 173 11.61 -2.90 -8.02
CA ILE A 173 11.96 -3.72 -6.87
C ILE A 173 12.95 -4.81 -7.25
N ILE A 174 12.75 -5.44 -8.43
CA ILE A 174 13.51 -6.57 -8.93
C ILE A 174 13.89 -6.29 -10.38
N ASN A 175 15.16 -6.56 -10.75
CA ASN A 175 15.54 -6.49 -12.15
C ASN A 175 14.72 -7.53 -12.94
N PRO A 176 14.05 -7.15 -14.06
CA PRO A 176 13.23 -8.05 -14.88
C PRO A 176 13.96 -9.30 -15.36
N GLU A 177 15.28 -9.22 -15.58
CA GLU A 177 16.14 -10.34 -16.03
C GLU A 177 16.57 -11.28 -14.88
N THR A 178 16.13 -11.02 -13.63
CA THR A 178 16.52 -11.84 -12.49
C THR A 178 15.94 -13.24 -12.61
N SER A 179 16.80 -14.24 -12.51
CA SER A 179 16.39 -15.65 -12.47
C SER A 179 15.72 -16.01 -11.14
N GLU A 180 14.77 -16.93 -11.17
CA GLU A 180 14.11 -17.47 -9.98
C GLU A 180 15.08 -18.15 -9.01
N ILE A 181 16.16 -18.72 -9.52
CA ILE A 181 17.20 -19.40 -8.72
C ILE A 181 18.23 -18.45 -8.10
N ASP A 182 18.16 -17.14 -8.38
CA ASP A 182 19.08 -16.15 -7.79
C ASP A 182 18.76 -15.92 -6.32
N ILE A 183 19.52 -16.59 -5.46
CA ILE A 183 19.39 -16.54 -4.01
C ILE A 183 19.66 -15.13 -3.47
N ASN A 184 20.65 -14.39 -4.02
CA ASN A 184 21.00 -13.06 -3.54
C ASN A 184 19.87 -12.06 -3.78
N SER A 185 19.28 -12.07 -4.96
CA SER A 185 18.13 -11.23 -5.29
C SER A 185 16.89 -11.63 -4.46
N LYS A 186 16.68 -12.93 -4.23
CA LYS A 186 15.60 -13.42 -3.34
C LYS A 186 15.76 -12.91 -1.92
N VAL A 187 16.97 -12.94 -1.36
CA VAL A 187 17.26 -12.42 -0.02
C VAL A 187 17.02 -10.91 0.06
N LYS A 188 17.50 -10.14 -0.95
CA LYS A 188 17.24 -8.68 -1.01
C LYS A 188 15.75 -8.37 -1.07
N PHE A 189 15.00 -9.06 -1.94
CA PHE A 189 13.54 -8.92 -2.04
C PHE A 189 12.85 -9.22 -0.69
N SER A 190 13.24 -10.30 -0.03
CA SER A 190 12.69 -10.64 1.29
C SER A 190 13.01 -9.56 2.33
N SER A 191 14.22 -9.02 2.37
CA SER A 191 14.60 -7.96 3.31
C SER A 191 13.82 -6.66 3.08
N LEU A 192 13.58 -6.28 1.81
CA LEU A 192 12.73 -5.13 1.49
C LEU A 192 11.31 -5.34 2.02
N LEU A 193 10.76 -6.53 1.82
CA LEU A 193 9.41 -6.85 2.29
C LEU A 193 9.32 -6.96 3.81
N ASP A 194 10.39 -7.35 4.51
CA ASP A 194 10.43 -7.32 5.99
C ASP A 194 10.39 -5.87 6.52
N ASN A 195 10.99 -4.91 5.79
CA ASN A 195 10.86 -3.48 6.13
C ASN A 195 9.41 -3.00 5.95
N VAL A 196 8.77 -3.39 4.84
CA VAL A 196 7.35 -3.10 4.60
C VAL A 196 6.48 -3.67 5.73
N LYS A 197 6.69 -4.93 6.12
CA LYS A 197 5.94 -5.56 7.23
C LYS A 197 6.08 -4.76 8.53
N ARG A 198 7.30 -4.31 8.86
CA ARG A 198 7.54 -3.46 10.05
C ARG A 198 6.84 -2.12 9.94
N HIS A 199 6.90 -1.49 8.77
CA HIS A 199 6.23 -0.22 8.53
C HIS A 199 4.71 -0.34 8.69
N ILE A 200 4.09 -1.38 8.13
CA ILE A 200 2.66 -1.67 8.31
C ILE A 200 2.31 -1.88 9.79
N SER A 201 3.09 -2.70 10.50
CA SER A 201 2.92 -2.96 11.92
C SER A 201 2.93 -1.68 12.76
N MET A 202 3.77 -0.70 12.41
CA MET A 202 3.86 0.60 13.06
C MET A 202 2.73 1.54 12.63
N THR A 203 2.49 1.67 11.33
CA THR A 203 1.52 2.64 10.78
C THR A 203 0.11 2.31 11.21
N PHE A 204 -0.25 1.04 11.18
CA PHE A 204 -1.61 0.58 11.50
C PHE A 204 -1.76 0.03 12.92
N HIS A 205 -0.78 0.27 13.81
CA HIS A 205 -0.80 -0.32 15.16
C HIS A 205 -2.12 -0.08 15.91
N ARG A 206 -2.70 1.11 15.85
CA ARG A 206 -3.96 1.43 16.54
C ARG A 206 -5.13 0.64 15.96
N PHE A 207 -5.25 0.57 14.65
CA PHE A 207 -6.31 -0.20 13.99
C PHE A 207 -6.24 -1.69 14.35
N ILE A 208 -4.99 -2.22 14.49
CA ILE A 208 -4.76 -3.62 14.87
C ILE A 208 -5.02 -3.82 16.38
N GLU A 209 -4.52 -2.94 17.26
CA GLU A 209 -4.73 -2.99 18.72
C GLU A 209 -6.22 -2.89 19.07
N GLU A 210 -6.96 -2.00 18.41
CA GLU A 210 -8.39 -1.78 18.58
C GLU A 210 -9.24 -2.84 17.86
N LYS A 211 -8.62 -3.76 17.14
CA LYS A 211 -9.27 -4.83 16.35
C LYS A 211 -10.24 -4.31 15.30
N VAL A 212 -9.99 -3.11 14.77
CA VAL A 212 -10.74 -2.55 13.64
C VAL A 212 -10.46 -3.34 12.37
N VAL A 213 -9.20 -3.78 12.19
CA VAL A 213 -8.76 -4.60 11.07
C VAL A 213 -7.73 -5.63 11.53
N ARG A 214 -7.73 -6.79 10.90
CA ARG A 214 -6.68 -7.81 11.02
C ARG A 214 -5.87 -7.82 9.75
N ILE A 215 -4.56 -7.73 9.85
CA ILE A 215 -3.66 -7.75 8.70
C ILE A 215 -2.81 -9.00 8.76
N PHE A 216 -2.80 -9.76 7.67
CA PHE A 216 -2.04 -11.01 7.56
C PHE A 216 -0.90 -10.84 6.56
N TRP A 217 0.30 -11.24 6.97
CA TRP A 217 1.47 -11.34 6.12
C TRP A 217 1.69 -12.80 5.75
N CYS A 218 1.35 -13.17 4.52
CA CYS A 218 1.17 -14.56 4.14
C CYS A 218 0.12 -15.22 5.05
N GLU A 219 0.51 -16.22 5.84
CA GLU A 219 -0.40 -16.95 6.74
C GLU A 219 -0.37 -16.45 8.19
N HIS A 220 0.44 -15.43 8.49
CA HIS A 220 0.68 -14.96 9.85
C HIS A 220 0.07 -13.59 10.08
N GLU A 221 -0.71 -13.44 11.13
CA GLU A 221 -1.25 -12.15 11.56
C GLU A 221 -0.10 -11.21 11.97
N ILE A 222 -0.18 -9.94 11.56
CA ILE A 222 0.79 -8.91 11.94
C ILE A 222 0.47 -8.45 13.35
N GLU A 223 1.46 -8.56 14.25
CA GLU A 223 1.39 -7.97 15.58
C GLU A 223 1.59 -6.45 15.50
N PRO A 224 0.82 -5.65 16.25
CA PRO A 224 0.96 -4.21 16.25
C PRO A 224 2.30 -3.80 16.89
N TRP A 225 2.97 -2.83 16.30
CA TRP A 225 4.13 -2.19 16.90
C TRP A 225 3.82 -0.74 17.23
N ASN A 226 3.46 -0.48 18.51
CA ASN A 226 3.16 0.85 18.99
C ASN A 226 4.45 1.65 19.20
N PRO A 227 4.75 2.66 18.35
CA PRO A 227 5.99 3.44 18.44
C PRO A 227 6.05 4.32 19.68
N PHE A 228 4.91 4.56 20.33
CA PHE A 228 4.82 5.35 21.56
C PHE A 228 5.16 4.54 22.82
N CYS A 229 5.36 3.22 22.71
CA CYS A 229 5.70 2.34 23.81
C CYS A 229 4.80 2.54 25.04
N GLU A 230 3.49 2.73 24.83
CA GLU A 230 2.54 3.06 25.91
C GLU A 230 2.48 2.00 27.02
N ASN A 231 2.74 0.74 26.67
CA ASN A 231 2.76 -0.39 27.60
C ASN A 231 4.11 -0.55 28.33
N GLU A 232 5.12 0.28 28.04
CA GLU A 232 6.41 0.24 28.74
C GLU A 232 6.33 1.09 30.02
N PRO A 233 6.56 0.50 31.22
CA PRO A 233 6.39 1.21 32.50
C PRO A 233 7.23 2.48 32.66
N LYS A 234 8.25 2.67 31.83
CA LYS A 234 9.13 3.84 31.87
C LYS A 234 8.75 4.93 30.88
N THR A 235 7.75 4.69 30.02
CA THR A 235 7.21 5.71 29.15
C THR A 235 6.44 6.72 29.99
N GLN A 236 6.76 7.99 29.85
CA GLN A 236 6.02 9.07 30.51
C GLN A 236 4.98 9.62 29.50
N ILE A 237 3.73 9.46 29.84
CA ILE A 237 2.61 9.96 29.02
C ILE A 237 2.19 11.32 29.59
N ARG A 238 2.17 12.35 28.74
CA ARG A 238 1.64 13.67 29.11
C ARG A 238 0.13 13.69 29.01
N PRO A 239 -0.56 14.50 29.80
CA PRO A 239 -2.00 14.72 29.65
C PRO A 239 -2.32 15.18 28.21
N THR A 240 -3.48 14.77 27.71
CA THR A 240 -3.98 15.26 26.42
C THR A 240 -4.34 16.73 26.53
N GLU A 241 -3.78 17.55 25.68
CA GLU A 241 -4.08 18.97 25.56
C GLU A 241 -5.00 19.20 24.36
N ASN A 242 -6.11 19.92 24.57
CA ASN A 242 -7.02 20.31 23.48
C ASN A 242 -6.62 21.70 23.00
N ILE A 243 -6.30 21.81 21.72
CA ILE A 243 -5.94 23.06 21.06
C ILE A 243 -7.16 23.63 20.33
N ILE A 244 -7.14 24.95 20.06
CA ILE A 244 -8.20 25.63 19.28
C ILE A 244 -8.44 24.91 17.95
N GLY A 245 -9.69 24.68 17.59
CA GLY A 245 -10.08 23.99 16.34
C GLY A 245 -10.35 22.49 16.49
N GLY A 246 -10.47 21.96 17.73
CA GLY A 246 -10.80 20.55 17.97
C GLY A 246 -9.61 19.60 17.80
N ILE A 247 -8.39 20.12 17.77
CA ILE A 247 -7.16 19.33 17.71
C ILE A 247 -6.77 18.92 19.12
N SER A 248 -6.54 17.62 19.35
CA SER A 248 -5.99 17.07 20.57
C SER A 248 -4.54 16.64 20.37
N VAL A 249 -3.66 17.02 21.30
CA VAL A 249 -2.24 16.66 21.27
C VAL A 249 -1.90 15.86 22.52
N LYS A 250 -1.24 14.73 22.34
CA LYS A 250 -0.75 13.86 23.42
C LYS A 250 0.75 13.63 23.23
N GLY A 251 1.54 13.99 24.22
CA GLY A 251 2.99 13.87 24.18
C GLY A 251 3.49 12.61 24.92
N TYR A 252 4.58 12.03 24.43
CA TYR A 252 5.21 10.87 25.02
C TYR A 252 6.70 11.10 25.21
N VAL A 253 7.26 10.71 26.37
CA VAL A 253 8.70 10.64 26.60
C VAL A 253 9.08 9.17 26.70
N LEU A 254 9.75 8.70 25.66
CA LEU A 254 10.13 7.28 25.53
C LEU A 254 11.30 6.91 26.46
N PRO A 255 11.40 5.66 26.90
CA PRO A 255 12.52 5.18 27.68
C PRO A 255 13.80 5.13 26.86
N HIS A 256 14.97 5.21 27.55
CA HIS A 256 16.27 5.18 26.88
C HIS A 256 16.47 3.90 26.05
N LYS A 257 17.00 4.03 24.83
CA LYS A 257 17.20 3.00 23.79
C LYS A 257 17.65 1.61 24.31
N VAL A 258 18.63 1.57 25.18
CA VAL A 258 19.28 0.31 25.62
C VAL A 258 18.35 -0.62 26.43
N ARG A 259 17.25 -0.10 27.00
CA ARG A 259 16.35 -0.88 27.85
C ARG A 259 15.02 -1.26 27.21
N SER A 260 14.58 -0.57 26.15
CA SER A 260 13.35 -0.87 25.45
C SER A 260 13.49 -1.98 24.40
N LEU A 261 14.66 -2.06 23.74
CA LEU A 261 14.93 -3.04 22.68
C LEU A 261 14.97 -4.50 23.17
N ALA A 262 15.27 -4.74 24.45
CA ALA A 262 15.37 -6.10 25.02
C ALA A 262 14.05 -6.87 25.10
N LYS A 263 12.90 -6.22 24.86
CA LYS A 263 11.56 -6.83 25.00
C LYS A 263 10.74 -6.91 23.71
N GLN A 264 11.28 -6.47 22.55
CA GLN A 264 10.53 -6.50 21.30
C GLN A 264 10.67 -7.85 20.59
N PRO A 265 9.54 -8.58 20.31
CA PRO A 265 9.58 -9.92 19.73
C PRO A 265 10.21 -9.96 18.31
N MET A 266 10.09 -8.89 17.53
CA MET A 266 10.60 -8.83 16.15
C MET A 266 12.14 -8.78 16.06
N LEU A 267 12.83 -8.24 17.06
CA LEU A 267 14.30 -8.24 17.12
C LEU A 267 14.88 -9.62 17.47
N LYS A 268 14.15 -10.45 18.22
CA LYS A 268 14.58 -11.81 18.56
C LYS A 268 14.58 -12.75 17.34
N GLN A 269 13.70 -12.56 16.37
CA GLN A 269 13.66 -13.41 15.16
C GLN A 269 14.87 -13.20 14.24
N LYS A 270 15.39 -11.97 14.15
CA LYS A 270 16.58 -11.69 13.31
C LYS A 270 17.87 -12.25 13.88
N VAL A 271 17.98 -12.32 15.21
CA VAL A 271 19.13 -12.89 15.94
C VAL A 271 19.23 -14.42 15.80
N LEU A 272 18.10 -15.10 15.59
CA LEU A 272 18.05 -16.57 15.50
C LEU A 272 18.32 -17.12 14.09
N MET A 273 18.18 -16.30 13.03
CA MET A 273 18.37 -16.78 11.64
C MET A 273 19.83 -16.72 11.15
N ASP A 274 20.66 -15.81 11.65
CA ASP A 274 21.99 -15.57 11.07
C ASP A 274 23.17 -16.15 11.89
N GLY A 275 22.95 -16.69 13.07
CA GLY A 275 24.02 -17.35 13.86
C GLY A 275 25.25 -16.49 14.15
N GLN A 276 25.33 -15.25 13.68
CA GLN A 276 26.40 -14.30 13.95
C GLN A 276 25.82 -12.92 14.30
N LEU A 277 26.01 -12.51 15.54
CA LEU A 277 25.74 -11.16 16.02
C LEU A 277 26.71 -10.16 15.36
N SER A 278 26.30 -9.44 14.32
CA SER A 278 26.99 -8.21 13.98
C SER A 278 26.54 -7.12 14.96
N LYS A 279 27.48 -6.42 15.56
CA LYS A 279 27.22 -5.34 16.52
C LYS A 279 26.39 -4.18 15.91
N ASP A 280 26.29 -4.10 14.60
CA ASP A 280 25.64 -3.00 13.87
C ASP A 280 24.13 -3.20 13.63
N SER A 281 23.58 -4.39 13.92
CA SER A 281 22.15 -4.68 13.72
C SER A 281 21.26 -4.31 14.92
N MET A 282 21.81 -3.70 15.97
CA MET A 282 21.10 -3.41 17.23
C MET A 282 20.56 -1.97 17.33
N TYR A 283 20.74 -1.12 16.33
CA TYR A 283 20.32 0.27 16.40
C TYR A 283 19.32 0.58 15.28
N ILE A 284 18.10 0.97 15.66
CA ILE A 284 17.22 1.77 14.81
C ILE A 284 17.85 3.16 14.81
N GLU A 285 18.40 3.61 13.67
CA GLU A 285 18.92 4.97 13.57
C GLU A 285 17.80 6.00 13.75
N GLU A 286 18.12 7.17 14.30
CA GLU A 286 17.18 8.28 14.52
C GLU A 286 16.44 8.75 13.24
N LYS A 287 16.91 8.34 12.06
CA LYS A 287 16.32 8.63 10.76
C LYS A 287 15.01 7.87 10.48
N ASP A 288 14.70 6.83 11.27
CA ASP A 288 13.51 6.00 11.06
C ASP A 288 12.25 6.54 11.77
N TYR A 289 12.32 7.73 12.38
CA TYR A 289 11.23 8.31 13.18
C TYR A 289 10.60 9.59 12.61
N PHE A 290 10.97 10.00 11.35
CA PHE A 290 10.33 11.16 10.70
C PHE A 290 9.99 10.86 9.25
#